data_8d7d0c8777e5af3b333d2059a0ea028c
#
_entry.id   8d7d0c8777e5af3b333d2059a0ea028c
#
_cell.length_a   1.000
_cell.length_b   1.000
_cell.length_c   1.000
_cell.angle_alpha   90.00
_cell.angle_beta   90.00
_cell.angle_gamma   90.00
#
_symmetry.space_group_name_H-M   'P 1'
#
loop_
_entity.id
_entity.type
_entity.pdbx_description
1 polymer ?
#
loop_
_entity_poly.entity_id
_entity_poly.type
_entity_poly.pdbx_seq_one_letter_code
_entity_poly.pdbx_strand_id
1 'polypeptide(L)'
;MSEHRAILRIAVPSILSNITVPLLGWVDTAIAGHLGTSDYLAAIAIGSALFSVTYTLFNFLRMGTGGLTAQAYGSQRHDETALLLLRGLLIALGIGALLIALQTPLLHFGLSFMSTSAPVATQAVAYYRVLIWGAPATLSLYVLNGWLLGRQDARTPLLIAVVQNLLNIGASLLLVHGFGLRLMGVAGGTLLAQWVGAALALFFALRTLRRHGSTPRLSAAFRNTGAWRSFFTVNVFIFLRTLCLVAVMFSFTAFGSRRGPTLLSANAVLLQLFTLVSYVMDGFAYAGEAVGGHLVGAGSAARFRRLVRSLFAWGASLSLLFSAVFALGGGALIALFTDAVAVRQAAESYLLYAVLLPPVAMSGFLLDGLFVGTTATSGMLLGVAVAAVGFFALHGLLAPTLGNHGLWIAFLAYLALRGLVQGAQLPTIVRRSFAPSAAQTAH
;
A
#
# COMPACT_ATOMS: atom_id res chain seq x y z
N MET A 1 15.49 24.74 1.09
CA MET A 1 15.89 23.30 1.12
C MET A 1 15.85 22.78 -0.31
N SER A 2 16.85 22.08 -0.81
CA SER A 2 16.82 21.51 -2.17
C SER A 2 15.68 20.47 -2.28
N GLU A 3 15.06 20.35 -3.44
CA GLU A 3 13.97 19.38 -3.65
C GLU A 3 14.45 17.94 -3.39
N HIS A 4 15.69 17.61 -3.71
CA HIS A 4 16.31 16.31 -3.42
C HIS A 4 16.30 15.98 -1.91
N ARG A 5 16.67 16.95 -1.06
CA ARG A 5 16.66 16.76 0.39
C ARG A 5 15.25 16.59 0.93
N ALA A 6 14.26 17.30 0.35
CA ALA A 6 12.85 17.14 0.72
C ALA A 6 12.32 15.74 0.36
N ILE A 7 12.66 15.24 -0.84
CA ILE A 7 12.31 13.90 -1.29
C ILE A 7 12.90 12.84 -0.35
N LEU A 8 14.22 12.84 -0.14
CA LEU A 8 14.91 11.82 0.64
C LEU A 8 14.48 11.81 2.11
N ARG A 9 14.15 12.97 2.68
CA ARG A 9 13.63 13.08 4.06
C ARG A 9 12.32 12.30 4.27
N ILE A 10 11.53 12.12 3.22
CA ILE A 10 10.29 11.34 3.26
C ILE A 10 10.51 9.94 2.71
N ALA A 11 11.16 9.81 1.55
CA ALA A 11 11.33 8.53 0.89
C ALA A 11 12.09 7.52 1.75
N VAL A 12 13.23 7.91 2.35
CA VAL A 12 14.06 6.97 3.11
C VAL A 12 13.33 6.38 4.32
N PRO A 13 12.73 7.18 5.24
CA PRO A 13 11.95 6.61 6.33
C PRO A 13 10.75 5.77 5.84
N SER A 14 10.11 6.16 4.74
CA SER A 14 8.97 5.42 4.18
C SER A 14 9.41 4.07 3.60
N ILE A 15 10.54 3.99 2.91
CA ILE A 15 11.12 2.74 2.42
C ILE A 15 11.42 1.81 3.60
N LEU A 16 12.08 2.32 4.63
CA LEU A 16 12.38 1.53 5.83
C LEU A 16 11.10 1.03 6.50
N SER A 17 10.06 1.87 6.59
CA SER A 17 8.76 1.45 7.10
C SER A 17 8.11 0.36 6.25
N ASN A 18 8.14 0.48 4.91
CA ASN A 18 7.57 -0.52 4.01
C ASN A 18 8.28 -1.88 4.11
N ILE A 19 9.62 -1.88 4.27
CA ILE A 19 10.39 -3.12 4.43
C ILE A 19 10.10 -3.81 5.76
N THR A 20 9.67 -3.08 6.80
CA THR A 20 9.33 -3.70 8.09
C THR A 20 8.01 -4.46 8.07
N VAL A 21 7.11 -4.17 7.14
CA VAL A 21 5.79 -4.83 7.05
C VAL A 21 5.89 -6.35 6.79
N PRO A 22 6.64 -6.84 5.77
CA PRO A 22 6.79 -8.28 5.56
C PRO A 22 7.54 -8.99 6.69
N LEU A 23 8.42 -8.29 7.43
CA LEU A 23 9.13 -8.88 8.58
C LEU A 23 8.15 -9.37 9.65
N LEU A 24 7.06 -8.66 9.88
CA LEU A 24 6.03 -9.06 10.82
C LEU A 24 5.44 -10.44 10.46
N GLY A 25 5.03 -10.61 9.20
CA GLY A 25 4.49 -11.87 8.71
C GLY A 25 5.49 -13.02 8.76
N TRP A 26 6.77 -12.75 8.52
CA TRP A 26 7.83 -13.76 8.61
C TRP A 26 8.06 -14.22 10.04
N VAL A 27 8.04 -13.30 11.01
CA VAL A 27 8.18 -13.64 12.44
C VAL A 27 6.97 -14.45 12.92
N ASP A 28 5.75 -14.02 12.60
CA ASP A 28 4.53 -14.76 12.96
C ASP A 28 4.56 -16.17 12.38
N THR A 29 4.99 -16.32 11.12
CA THR A 29 5.18 -17.62 10.45
C THR A 29 6.27 -18.45 11.11
N ALA A 30 7.40 -17.85 11.48
CA ALA A 30 8.48 -18.53 12.16
C ALA A 30 8.05 -19.04 13.55
N ILE A 31 7.37 -18.20 14.35
CA ILE A 31 6.82 -18.62 15.65
C ILE A 31 5.85 -19.78 15.46
N ALA A 32 4.94 -19.71 14.48
CA ALA A 32 3.96 -20.75 14.20
C ALA A 32 4.60 -22.06 13.74
N GLY A 33 5.69 -21.99 12.98
CA GLY A 33 6.44 -23.16 12.52
C GLY A 33 7.04 -23.98 13.65
N HIS A 34 7.26 -23.39 14.82
CA HIS A 34 7.78 -24.06 16.00
C HIS A 34 6.68 -24.54 16.97
N LEU A 35 5.39 -24.38 16.62
CA LEU A 35 4.26 -24.84 17.46
C LEU A 35 3.91 -26.32 17.31
N GLY A 36 4.67 -27.08 16.54
CA GLY A 36 4.61 -28.53 16.48
C GLY A 36 3.58 -29.13 15.51
N THR A 37 2.73 -28.34 14.86
CA THR A 37 1.80 -28.82 13.82
C THR A 37 1.77 -27.91 12.61
N SER A 38 1.75 -28.51 11.40
CA SER A 38 1.60 -27.78 10.13
C SER A 38 0.27 -27.04 10.01
N ASP A 39 -0.75 -27.45 10.75
CA ASP A 39 -2.09 -26.86 10.72
C ASP A 39 -2.08 -25.40 11.19
N TYR A 40 -1.24 -25.05 12.18
CA TYR A 40 -1.10 -23.66 12.64
C TYR A 40 -0.49 -22.75 11.58
N LEU A 41 0.52 -23.23 10.86
CA LEU A 41 1.14 -22.52 9.74
C LEU A 41 0.11 -22.26 8.62
N ALA A 42 -0.64 -23.31 8.25
CA ALA A 42 -1.68 -23.20 7.25
C ALA A 42 -2.81 -22.23 7.68
N ALA A 43 -3.22 -22.30 8.96
CA ALA A 43 -4.23 -21.41 9.51
C ALA A 43 -3.80 -19.92 9.50
N ILE A 44 -2.55 -19.62 9.87
CA ILE A 44 -2.00 -18.25 9.78
C ILE A 44 -1.94 -17.81 8.34
N ALA A 45 -1.49 -18.63 7.41
CA ALA A 45 -1.43 -18.28 6.00
C ALA A 45 -2.81 -17.89 5.43
N ILE A 46 -3.83 -18.69 5.76
CA ILE A 46 -5.23 -18.41 5.36
C ILE A 46 -5.73 -17.12 6.00
N GLY A 47 -5.59 -16.98 7.32
CA GLY A 47 -6.06 -15.81 8.04
C GLY A 47 -5.36 -14.53 7.56
N SER A 48 -4.03 -14.57 7.39
CA SER A 48 -3.25 -13.44 6.87
C SER A 48 -3.63 -13.07 5.44
N ALA A 49 -3.92 -14.03 4.58
CA ALA A 49 -4.40 -13.77 3.21
C ALA A 49 -5.75 -13.04 3.22
N LEU A 50 -6.71 -13.47 4.06
CA LEU A 50 -8.02 -12.81 4.20
C LEU A 50 -7.87 -11.35 4.67
N PHE A 51 -7.03 -11.10 5.68
CA PHE A 51 -6.78 -9.74 6.17
C PHE A 51 -5.99 -8.90 5.16
N SER A 52 -5.02 -9.48 4.46
CA SER A 52 -4.25 -8.78 3.44
C SER A 52 -5.13 -8.22 2.33
N VAL A 53 -6.06 -9.04 1.80
CA VAL A 53 -7.03 -8.60 0.79
C VAL A 53 -7.93 -7.50 1.37
N THR A 54 -8.49 -7.73 2.56
CA THR A 54 -9.39 -6.78 3.22
C THR A 54 -8.69 -5.44 3.44
N TYR A 55 -7.52 -5.41 4.06
CA TYR A 55 -6.82 -4.17 4.38
C TYR A 55 -6.26 -3.46 3.15
N THR A 56 -5.86 -4.20 2.10
CA THR A 56 -5.46 -3.60 0.82
C THR A 56 -6.57 -2.76 0.21
N LEU A 57 -7.82 -3.23 0.27
CA LEU A 57 -8.97 -2.48 -0.22
C LEU A 57 -9.18 -1.16 0.53
N PHE A 58 -8.88 -1.13 1.83
CA PHE A 58 -9.03 0.07 2.66
C PHE A 58 -7.80 0.98 2.71
N ASN A 59 -6.73 0.68 1.97
CA ASN A 59 -5.54 1.55 1.90
C ASN A 59 -5.84 2.95 1.33
N PHE A 60 -6.99 3.14 0.70
CA PHE A 60 -7.47 4.45 0.28
C PHE A 60 -7.58 5.45 1.45
N LEU A 61 -7.84 4.97 2.67
CA LEU A 61 -7.91 5.81 3.87
C LEU A 61 -6.57 6.52 4.12
N ARG A 62 -5.43 5.84 3.91
CA ARG A 62 -4.10 6.43 4.03
C ARG A 62 -3.86 7.46 2.92
N MET A 63 -4.07 7.04 1.67
CA MET A 63 -3.75 7.86 0.50
C MET A 63 -4.64 9.11 0.43
N GLY A 64 -5.96 8.95 0.60
CA GLY A 64 -6.90 10.07 0.54
C GLY A 64 -6.69 11.08 1.67
N THR A 65 -6.47 10.60 2.89
CA THR A 65 -6.16 11.48 4.02
C THR A 65 -4.81 12.17 3.82
N GLY A 66 -3.79 11.46 3.31
CA GLY A 66 -2.46 12.02 3.06
C GLY A 66 -2.47 13.15 2.05
N GLY A 67 -3.07 12.94 0.88
CA GLY A 67 -3.13 13.95 -0.18
C GLY A 67 -3.90 15.21 0.23
N LEU A 68 -5.09 15.05 0.84
CA LEU A 68 -5.89 16.19 1.33
C LEU A 68 -5.16 16.94 2.45
N THR A 69 -4.52 16.22 3.37
CA THR A 69 -3.75 16.84 4.47
C THR A 69 -2.54 17.58 3.93
N ALA A 70 -1.84 17.04 2.92
CA ALA A 70 -0.67 17.70 2.33
C ALA A 70 -1.03 19.07 1.72
N GLN A 71 -2.18 19.16 1.02
CA GLN A 71 -2.66 20.43 0.47
C GLN A 71 -3.09 21.41 1.55
N ALA A 72 -3.88 20.95 2.54
CA ALA A 72 -4.30 21.80 3.65
C ALA A 72 -3.10 22.32 4.46
N TYR A 73 -2.09 21.48 4.68
CA TYR A 73 -0.86 21.86 5.36
C TYR A 73 -0.04 22.85 4.53
N GLY A 74 0.06 22.66 3.22
CA GLY A 74 0.74 23.57 2.30
C GLY A 74 0.11 24.96 2.24
N SER A 75 -1.21 25.03 2.34
CA SER A 75 -1.97 26.30 2.40
C SER A 75 -2.09 26.87 3.83
N GLN A 76 -1.33 26.37 4.81
CA GLN A 76 -1.32 26.81 6.22
C GLN A 76 -2.68 26.71 6.94
N ARG A 77 -3.62 25.92 6.42
CA ARG A 77 -4.96 25.72 7.02
C ARG A 77 -4.91 24.61 8.09
N HIS A 78 -4.32 24.94 9.25
CA HIS A 78 -4.08 23.96 10.32
C HIS A 78 -5.38 23.37 10.89
N ASP A 79 -6.44 24.15 11.03
CA ASP A 79 -7.74 23.67 11.49
C ASP A 79 -8.36 22.66 10.51
N GLU A 80 -8.16 22.85 9.20
CA GLU A 80 -8.62 21.89 8.22
C GLU A 80 -7.84 20.58 8.29
N THR A 81 -6.51 20.63 8.54
CA THR A 81 -5.74 19.40 8.76
C THR A 81 -6.27 18.62 9.97
N ALA A 82 -6.69 19.28 11.02
CA ALA A 82 -7.30 18.68 12.20
C ALA A 82 -8.67 18.04 11.89
N LEU A 83 -9.51 18.73 11.11
CA LEU A 83 -10.82 18.21 10.69
C LEU A 83 -10.70 17.02 9.72
N LEU A 84 -9.69 17.01 8.84
CA LEU A 84 -9.40 15.87 7.96
C LEU A 84 -9.02 14.62 8.75
N LEU A 85 -8.18 14.78 9.79
CA LEU A 85 -7.86 13.69 10.69
C LEU A 85 -9.11 13.13 11.38
N LEU A 86 -9.94 14.03 11.93
CA LEU A 86 -11.16 13.62 12.65
C LEU A 86 -12.14 12.88 11.73
N ARG A 87 -12.39 13.40 10.51
CA ARG A 87 -13.25 12.75 9.52
C ARG A 87 -12.70 11.38 9.11
N GLY A 88 -11.39 11.30 8.85
CA GLY A 88 -10.75 10.04 8.52
C GLY A 88 -10.89 9.00 9.63
N LEU A 89 -10.66 9.39 10.88
CA LEU A 89 -10.81 8.50 12.04
C LEU A 89 -12.25 8.03 12.24
N LEU A 90 -13.25 8.92 12.06
CA LEU A 90 -14.67 8.53 12.15
C LEU A 90 -15.01 7.46 11.09
N ILE A 91 -14.54 7.61 9.86
CA ILE A 91 -14.74 6.62 8.81
C ILE A 91 -14.00 5.33 9.12
N ALA A 92 -12.74 5.41 9.57
CA ALA A 92 -11.94 4.22 9.91
C ALA A 92 -12.58 3.40 11.03
N LEU A 93 -13.05 4.07 12.08
CA LEU A 93 -13.75 3.42 13.19
C LEU A 93 -15.09 2.85 12.74
N GLY A 94 -15.85 3.57 11.92
CA GLY A 94 -17.11 3.08 11.36
C GLY A 94 -16.94 1.85 10.49
N ILE A 95 -15.96 1.85 9.58
CA ILE A 95 -15.61 0.68 8.75
C ILE A 95 -15.09 -0.45 9.62
N GLY A 96 -14.22 -0.19 10.60
CA GLY A 96 -13.71 -1.19 11.52
C GLY A 96 -14.84 -1.87 12.32
N ALA A 97 -15.79 -1.09 12.83
CA ALA A 97 -16.98 -1.63 13.51
C ALA A 97 -17.84 -2.47 12.56
N LEU A 98 -18.02 -2.03 11.31
CA LEU A 98 -18.76 -2.78 10.28
C LEU A 98 -18.07 -4.11 9.96
N LEU A 99 -16.73 -4.13 9.85
CA LEU A 99 -15.98 -5.37 9.62
C LEU A 99 -16.13 -6.35 10.78
N ILE A 100 -16.15 -5.86 12.03
CA ILE A 100 -16.42 -6.70 13.21
C ILE A 100 -17.85 -7.22 13.16
N ALA A 101 -18.84 -6.39 12.85
CA ALA A 101 -20.25 -6.82 12.74
C ALA A 101 -20.45 -7.87 11.63
N LEU A 102 -19.75 -7.72 10.51
CA LEU A 102 -19.81 -8.62 9.36
C LEU A 102 -18.76 -9.73 9.38
N GLN A 103 -18.07 -9.97 10.51
CA GLN A 103 -16.97 -10.93 10.59
C GLN A 103 -17.35 -12.34 10.14
N THR A 104 -18.56 -12.80 10.51
CA THR A 104 -19.04 -14.15 10.18
C THR A 104 -19.28 -14.34 8.68
N PRO A 105 -20.10 -13.51 8.00
CA PRO A 105 -20.28 -13.62 6.56
C PRO A 105 -18.98 -13.42 5.76
N LEU A 106 -18.13 -12.49 6.16
CA LEU A 106 -16.83 -12.27 5.51
C LEU A 106 -15.91 -13.49 5.61
N LEU A 107 -15.86 -14.13 6.78
CA LEU A 107 -15.10 -15.33 7.00
C LEU A 107 -15.60 -16.51 6.16
N HIS A 108 -16.90 -16.76 6.16
CA HIS A 108 -17.49 -17.83 5.34
C HIS A 108 -17.26 -17.59 3.84
N PHE A 109 -17.46 -16.35 3.38
CA PHE A 109 -17.19 -15.97 2.00
C PHE A 109 -15.71 -16.19 1.65
N GLY A 110 -14.78 -15.76 2.49
CA GLY A 110 -13.35 -15.95 2.25
C GLY A 110 -12.93 -17.43 2.22
N LEU A 111 -13.44 -18.23 3.15
CA LEU A 111 -13.15 -19.68 3.21
C LEU A 111 -13.78 -20.46 2.05
N SER A 112 -14.87 -19.99 1.45
CA SER A 112 -15.50 -20.66 0.30
C SER A 112 -14.61 -20.72 -0.94
N PHE A 113 -13.60 -19.83 -1.03
CA PHE A 113 -12.62 -19.84 -2.11
C PHE A 113 -11.37 -20.67 -1.79
N MET A 114 -11.29 -21.22 -0.57
CA MET A 114 -10.11 -21.94 -0.11
C MET A 114 -10.43 -23.41 0.13
N SER A 115 -9.74 -24.32 -0.54
CA SER A 115 -9.85 -25.76 -0.30
C SER A 115 -8.99 -26.11 0.92
N THR A 116 -9.61 -26.22 2.11
CA THR A 116 -8.92 -26.48 3.37
C THR A 116 -9.48 -27.71 4.08
N SER A 117 -8.62 -28.41 4.84
CA SER A 117 -9.08 -29.47 5.73
C SER A 117 -9.86 -28.89 6.93
N ALA A 118 -10.79 -29.64 7.50
CA ALA A 118 -11.59 -29.20 8.63
C ALA A 118 -10.76 -28.74 9.86
N PRO A 119 -9.66 -29.40 10.25
CA PRO A 119 -8.79 -28.93 11.33
C PRO A 119 -8.18 -27.56 11.04
N VAL A 120 -7.63 -27.36 9.85
CA VAL A 120 -7.04 -26.08 9.43
C VAL A 120 -8.08 -24.96 9.39
N ALA A 121 -9.27 -25.25 8.84
CA ALA A 121 -10.38 -24.27 8.81
C ALA A 121 -10.78 -23.83 10.23
N THR A 122 -10.88 -24.77 11.17
CA THR A 122 -11.21 -24.45 12.57
C THR A 122 -10.19 -23.52 13.21
N GLN A 123 -8.90 -23.77 12.99
CA GLN A 123 -7.82 -22.92 13.49
C GLN A 123 -7.79 -21.54 12.81
N ALA A 124 -8.03 -21.49 11.50
CA ALA A 124 -8.11 -20.25 10.76
C ALA A 124 -9.30 -19.37 11.22
N VAL A 125 -10.44 -19.99 11.50
CA VAL A 125 -11.62 -19.29 12.09
C VAL A 125 -11.26 -18.70 13.46
N ALA A 126 -10.61 -19.48 14.32
CA ALA A 126 -10.23 -19.01 15.66
C ALA A 126 -9.24 -17.85 15.58
N TYR A 127 -8.22 -17.96 14.73
CA TYR A 127 -7.24 -16.91 14.46
C TYR A 127 -7.88 -15.62 13.91
N TYR A 128 -8.78 -15.76 12.92
CA TYR A 128 -9.49 -14.63 12.33
C TYR A 128 -10.37 -13.89 13.35
N ARG A 129 -11.10 -14.64 14.19
CA ARG A 129 -12.00 -14.06 15.22
C ARG A 129 -11.25 -13.22 16.26
N VAL A 130 -10.01 -13.53 16.56
CA VAL A 130 -9.17 -12.69 17.42
C VAL A 130 -8.68 -11.45 16.68
N LEU A 131 -8.12 -11.61 15.50
CA LEU A 131 -7.51 -10.50 14.76
C LEU A 131 -8.50 -9.47 14.24
N ILE A 132 -9.75 -9.84 13.97
CA ILE A 132 -10.75 -8.89 13.45
C ILE A 132 -11.01 -7.73 14.40
N TRP A 133 -10.82 -7.92 15.70
CA TRP A 133 -10.88 -6.85 16.70
C TRP A 133 -9.78 -5.80 16.55
N GLY A 134 -8.76 -6.08 15.78
CA GLY A 134 -7.73 -5.13 15.38
C GLY A 134 -8.12 -4.25 14.18
N ALA A 135 -9.23 -4.53 13.49
CA ALA A 135 -9.63 -3.77 12.31
C ALA A 135 -9.80 -2.26 12.58
N PRO A 136 -10.48 -1.80 13.65
CA PRO A 136 -10.55 -0.37 13.95
C PRO A 136 -9.19 0.26 14.19
N ALA A 137 -8.27 -0.44 14.86
CA ALA A 137 -6.91 0.04 15.12
C ALA A 137 -6.10 0.14 13.82
N THR A 138 -6.12 -0.88 12.97
CA THR A 138 -5.39 -0.91 11.69
C THR A 138 -5.89 0.16 10.72
N LEU A 139 -7.20 0.32 10.58
CA LEU A 139 -7.78 1.35 9.71
C LEU A 139 -7.53 2.76 10.24
N SER A 140 -7.54 2.96 11.56
CA SER A 140 -7.15 4.22 12.18
C SER A 140 -5.66 4.52 11.95
N LEU A 141 -4.79 3.51 12.00
CA LEU A 141 -3.38 3.65 11.65
C LEU A 141 -3.18 4.11 10.20
N TYR A 142 -3.98 3.63 9.24
CA TYR A 142 -3.93 4.11 7.86
C TYR A 142 -4.20 5.61 7.80
N VAL A 143 -5.26 6.08 8.46
CA VAL A 143 -5.60 7.51 8.52
C VAL A 143 -4.49 8.31 9.19
N LEU A 144 -4.02 7.87 10.35
CA LEU A 144 -2.97 8.54 11.14
C LEU A 144 -1.65 8.63 10.38
N ASN A 145 -1.22 7.54 9.74
CA ASN A 145 -0.02 7.51 8.92
C ASN A 145 -0.14 8.40 7.68
N GLY A 146 -1.29 8.39 7.00
CA GLY A 146 -1.57 9.30 5.90
C GLY A 146 -1.52 10.77 6.33
N TRP A 147 -2.14 11.09 7.46
CA TRP A 147 -2.15 12.44 8.02
C TRP A 147 -0.74 12.93 8.41
N LEU A 148 0.05 12.10 9.11
CA LEU A 148 1.43 12.43 9.47
C LEU A 148 2.28 12.64 8.21
N LEU A 149 2.17 11.74 7.24
CA LEU A 149 2.89 11.82 5.97
C LEU A 149 2.49 13.10 5.20
N GLY A 150 1.20 13.44 5.11
CA GLY A 150 0.72 14.67 4.47
C GLY A 150 1.28 15.93 5.12
N ARG A 151 1.62 15.90 6.39
CA ARG A 151 2.36 16.95 7.11
C ARG A 151 3.87 16.87 6.94
N GLN A 152 4.36 16.04 6.03
CA GLN A 152 5.79 15.80 5.76
C GLN A 152 6.55 15.17 6.95
N ASP A 153 5.86 14.46 7.83
CA ASP A 153 6.45 13.68 8.90
C ASP A 153 6.39 12.18 8.55
N ALA A 154 7.47 11.67 7.96
CA ALA A 154 7.65 10.24 7.67
C ALA A 154 8.42 9.50 8.77
N ARG A 155 9.02 10.22 9.75
CA ARG A 155 9.79 9.62 10.83
C ARG A 155 8.89 9.02 11.90
N THR A 156 7.80 9.70 12.23
CA THR A 156 6.83 9.20 13.21
C THR A 156 6.17 7.89 12.75
N PRO A 157 5.66 7.74 11.51
CA PRO A 157 5.21 6.45 11.00
C PRO A 157 6.26 5.34 11.05
N LEU A 158 7.52 5.63 10.73
CA LEU A 158 8.60 4.65 10.84
C LEU A 158 8.81 4.21 12.30
N LEU A 159 8.85 5.16 13.25
CA LEU A 159 8.97 4.83 14.67
C LEU A 159 7.82 3.94 15.14
N ILE A 160 6.58 4.26 14.75
CA ILE A 160 5.39 3.47 15.07
C ILE A 160 5.53 2.06 14.51
N ALA A 161 5.93 1.90 13.25
CA ALA A 161 6.12 0.60 12.62
C ALA A 161 7.18 -0.25 13.34
N VAL A 162 8.32 0.35 13.72
CA VAL A 162 9.36 -0.34 14.49
C VAL A 162 8.86 -0.79 15.86
N VAL A 163 8.17 0.11 16.59
CA VAL A 163 7.60 -0.22 17.91
C VAL A 163 6.54 -1.33 17.78
N GLN A 164 5.67 -1.25 16.77
CA GLN A 164 4.67 -2.30 16.51
C GLN A 164 5.33 -3.66 16.26
N ASN A 165 6.37 -3.71 15.43
CA ASN A 165 7.06 -4.96 15.12
C ASN A 165 7.74 -5.55 16.37
N LEU A 166 8.43 -4.73 17.16
CA LEU A 166 9.06 -5.19 18.39
C LEU A 166 8.03 -5.68 19.42
N LEU A 167 6.90 -4.96 19.55
CA LEU A 167 5.82 -5.37 20.45
C LEU A 167 5.13 -6.64 19.96
N ASN A 168 4.89 -6.78 18.65
CA ASN A 168 4.32 -8.00 18.10
C ASN A 168 5.21 -9.20 18.41
N ILE A 169 6.51 -9.10 18.13
CA ILE A 169 7.47 -10.18 18.41
C ILE A 169 7.48 -10.52 19.90
N GLY A 170 7.68 -9.52 20.76
CA GLY A 170 7.77 -9.72 22.21
C GLY A 170 6.47 -10.28 22.82
N ALA A 171 5.32 -9.71 22.41
CA ALA A 171 4.02 -10.17 22.90
C ALA A 171 3.66 -11.56 22.38
N SER A 172 3.90 -11.85 21.10
CA SER A 172 3.65 -13.18 20.52
C SER A 172 4.51 -14.24 21.24
N LEU A 173 5.81 -14.02 21.43
CA LEU A 173 6.68 -14.92 22.16
C LEU A 173 6.22 -15.11 23.60
N LEU A 174 5.88 -14.03 24.31
CA LEU A 174 5.39 -14.12 25.71
C LEU A 174 4.07 -14.90 25.80
N LEU A 175 3.11 -14.61 24.91
CA LEU A 175 1.80 -15.27 24.93
C LEU A 175 1.90 -16.74 24.51
N VAL A 176 2.78 -17.08 23.56
CA VAL A 176 3.00 -18.44 23.10
C VAL A 176 3.76 -19.26 24.12
N HIS A 177 4.93 -18.81 24.57
CA HIS A 177 5.82 -19.60 25.43
C HIS A 177 5.56 -19.38 26.93
N GLY A 178 5.20 -18.13 27.33
CA GLY A 178 4.92 -17.82 28.73
C GLY A 178 3.54 -18.29 29.19
N PHE A 179 2.52 -18.11 28.35
CA PHE A 179 1.13 -18.46 28.69
C PHE A 179 0.62 -19.70 27.96
N GLY A 180 1.37 -20.32 27.06
CA GLY A 180 0.99 -21.54 26.36
C GLY A 180 -0.17 -21.37 25.36
N LEU A 181 -0.47 -20.16 24.92
CA LEU A 181 -1.65 -19.85 24.09
C LEU A 181 -1.51 -20.29 22.61
N ARG A 182 -0.39 -20.88 22.24
CA ARG A 182 -0.15 -21.39 20.87
C ARG A 182 -0.58 -20.36 19.79
N LEU A 183 -1.40 -20.79 18.81
CA LEU A 183 -1.90 -19.94 17.73
C LEU A 183 -2.61 -18.66 18.22
N MET A 184 -3.38 -18.75 19.30
CA MET A 184 -4.05 -17.59 19.90
C MET A 184 -3.06 -16.59 20.51
N GLY A 185 -1.88 -17.05 20.93
CA GLY A 185 -0.79 -16.19 21.38
C GLY A 185 -0.22 -15.32 20.25
N VAL A 186 -0.04 -15.90 19.06
CA VAL A 186 0.40 -15.15 17.87
C VAL A 186 -0.66 -14.10 17.48
N ALA A 187 -1.94 -14.51 17.39
CA ALA A 187 -3.03 -13.60 17.08
C ALA A 187 -3.16 -12.47 18.13
N GLY A 188 -3.03 -12.81 19.41
CA GLY A 188 -3.10 -11.86 20.52
C GLY A 188 -1.93 -10.85 20.51
N GLY A 189 -0.73 -11.30 20.21
CA GLY A 189 0.45 -10.44 20.06
C GLY A 189 0.30 -9.43 18.93
N THR A 190 -0.20 -9.88 17.78
CA THR A 190 -0.50 -9.01 16.64
C THR A 190 -1.61 -8.01 16.96
N LEU A 191 -2.70 -8.46 17.60
CA LEU A 191 -3.80 -7.60 18.04
C LEU A 191 -3.31 -6.50 19.01
N LEU A 192 -2.51 -6.87 20.00
CA LEU A 192 -1.93 -5.93 20.95
C LEU A 192 -1.04 -4.89 20.25
N ALA A 193 -0.17 -5.33 19.34
CA ALA A 193 0.69 -4.45 18.58
C ALA A 193 -0.11 -3.45 17.72
N GLN A 194 -1.21 -3.87 17.10
CA GLN A 194 -2.10 -3.00 16.32
C GLN A 194 -2.72 -1.89 17.18
N TRP A 195 -3.26 -2.22 18.35
CA TRP A 195 -3.87 -1.24 19.26
C TRP A 195 -2.85 -0.29 19.88
N VAL A 196 -1.70 -0.80 20.32
CA VAL A 196 -0.61 0.05 20.85
C VAL A 196 -0.06 0.98 19.76
N GLY A 197 0.12 0.47 18.54
CA GLY A 197 0.52 1.29 17.40
C GLY A 197 -0.48 2.40 17.09
N ALA A 198 -1.78 2.09 17.09
CA ALA A 198 -2.83 3.08 16.88
C ALA A 198 -2.86 4.14 18.00
N ALA A 199 -2.74 3.71 19.26
CA ALA A 199 -2.67 4.60 20.40
C ALA A 199 -1.43 5.53 20.35
N LEU A 200 -0.27 4.98 19.99
CA LEU A 200 0.97 5.75 19.83
C LEU A 200 0.86 6.76 18.66
N ALA A 201 0.31 6.35 17.54
CA ALA A 201 0.06 7.23 16.40
C ALA A 201 -0.89 8.38 16.76
N LEU A 202 -1.99 8.05 17.47
CA LEU A 202 -2.94 9.04 17.95
C LEU A 202 -2.30 10.01 18.96
N PHE A 203 -1.47 9.50 19.88
CA PHE A 203 -0.72 10.34 20.81
C PHE A 203 0.15 11.37 20.08
N PHE A 204 0.94 10.95 19.08
CA PHE A 204 1.76 11.88 18.30
C PHE A 204 0.91 12.87 17.50
N ALA A 205 -0.19 12.42 16.92
CA ALA A 205 -1.11 13.29 16.18
C ALA A 205 -1.71 14.36 17.11
N LEU A 206 -2.24 13.98 18.28
CA LEU A 206 -2.80 14.90 19.26
C LEU A 206 -1.75 15.87 19.81
N ARG A 207 -0.54 15.38 20.11
CA ARG A 207 0.58 16.24 20.53
C ARG A 207 0.89 17.30 19.46
N THR A 208 0.87 16.90 18.20
CA THR A 208 1.13 17.80 17.07
C THR A 208 0.03 18.84 16.91
N LEU A 209 -1.25 18.44 17.03
CA LEU A 209 -2.39 19.36 16.98
C LEU A 209 -2.34 20.39 18.12
N ARG A 210 -2.07 19.96 19.35
CA ARG A 210 -1.93 20.86 20.51
C ARG A 210 -0.83 21.91 20.32
N ARG A 211 0.31 21.55 19.73
CA ARG A 211 1.41 22.48 19.42
C ARG A 211 1.02 23.59 18.43
N HIS A 212 0.05 23.31 17.57
CA HIS A 212 -0.46 24.30 16.59
C HIS A 212 -1.74 25.01 17.07
N GLY A 213 -2.17 24.80 18.30
CA GLY A 213 -3.36 25.41 18.86
C GLY A 213 -4.68 24.93 18.24
N SER A 214 -4.64 23.88 17.42
CA SER A 214 -5.83 23.37 16.71
C SER A 214 -6.51 22.28 17.55
N THR A 215 -7.71 22.55 18.02
CA THR A 215 -8.57 21.58 18.71
C THR A 215 -9.83 21.32 17.90
N PRO A 216 -9.89 20.27 17.07
CA PRO A 216 -11.05 20.00 16.25
C PRO A 216 -12.24 19.63 17.14
N ARG A 217 -13.35 20.37 16.97
CA ARG A 217 -14.63 20.04 17.61
C ARG A 217 -15.38 19.03 16.74
N LEU A 218 -15.98 18.02 17.34
CA LEU A 218 -16.73 16.99 16.61
C LEU A 218 -17.87 17.63 15.79
N SER A 219 -18.57 18.63 16.33
CA SER A 219 -19.60 19.36 15.61
C SER A 219 -19.08 20.08 14.36
N ALA A 220 -17.85 20.58 14.36
CA ALA A 220 -17.24 21.25 13.21
C ALA A 220 -16.91 20.26 12.07
N ALA A 221 -16.66 19.00 12.39
CA ALA A 221 -16.43 17.98 11.37
C ALA A 221 -17.64 17.79 10.45
N PHE A 222 -18.87 17.92 10.98
CA PHE A 222 -20.11 17.69 10.23
C PHE A 222 -20.70 18.96 9.58
N ARG A 223 -20.27 20.16 9.96
CA ARG A 223 -20.83 21.43 9.44
C ARG A 223 -20.60 21.65 7.95
N ASN A 224 -19.52 21.12 7.38
CA ASN A 224 -19.15 21.34 5.99
C ASN A 224 -19.40 20.11 5.13
N THR A 225 -20.56 20.04 4.50
CA THR A 225 -20.96 18.95 3.59
C THR A 225 -20.09 18.86 2.35
N GLY A 226 -19.60 19.99 1.83
CA GLY A 226 -18.68 20.04 0.70
C GLY A 226 -17.35 19.35 0.98
N ALA A 227 -16.82 19.51 2.19
CA ALA A 227 -15.59 18.83 2.61
C ALA A 227 -15.78 17.30 2.74
N TRP A 228 -16.94 16.82 3.19
CA TRP A 228 -17.29 15.41 3.18
C TRP A 228 -17.39 14.87 1.75
N ARG A 229 -18.07 15.59 0.86
CA ARG A 229 -18.17 15.21 -0.55
C ARG A 229 -16.78 15.07 -1.18
N SER A 230 -15.89 16.05 -0.97
CA SER A 230 -14.51 16.00 -1.47
C SER A 230 -13.75 14.81 -0.91
N PHE A 231 -13.85 14.57 0.40
CA PHE A 231 -13.21 13.43 1.05
C PHE A 231 -13.67 12.09 0.46
N PHE A 232 -14.99 11.88 0.32
CA PHE A 232 -15.54 10.67 -0.26
C PHE A 232 -15.17 10.51 -1.73
N THR A 233 -15.24 11.57 -2.53
CA THR A 233 -14.91 11.52 -3.96
C THR A 233 -13.46 11.07 -4.17
N VAL A 234 -12.49 11.67 -3.44
CA VAL A 234 -11.08 11.29 -3.51
C VAL A 234 -10.91 9.81 -3.14
N ASN A 235 -11.51 9.39 -2.04
CA ASN A 235 -11.36 8.03 -1.52
C ASN A 235 -12.02 6.97 -2.41
N VAL A 236 -13.20 7.24 -2.99
CA VAL A 236 -13.89 6.32 -3.90
C VAL A 236 -13.05 6.07 -5.16
N PHE A 237 -12.46 7.09 -5.76
CA PHE A 237 -11.61 6.89 -6.92
C PHE A 237 -10.35 6.07 -6.60
N ILE A 238 -9.74 6.26 -5.42
CA ILE A 238 -8.61 5.45 -4.97
C ILE A 238 -9.05 3.99 -4.71
N PHE A 239 -10.22 3.80 -4.10
CA PHE A 239 -10.79 2.46 -3.89
C PHE A 239 -11.03 1.72 -5.21
N LEU A 240 -11.71 2.36 -6.17
CA LEU A 240 -11.96 1.77 -7.49
C LEU A 240 -10.66 1.46 -8.24
N ARG A 241 -9.68 2.36 -8.14
CA ARG A 241 -8.32 2.11 -8.66
C ARG A 241 -7.70 0.87 -8.02
N THR A 242 -7.83 0.71 -6.71
CA THR A 242 -7.28 -0.45 -5.97
C THR A 242 -7.97 -1.74 -6.39
N LEU A 243 -9.27 -1.73 -6.63
CA LEU A 243 -9.99 -2.89 -7.20
C LEU A 243 -9.41 -3.30 -8.56
N CYS A 244 -9.12 -2.36 -9.45
CA CYS A 244 -8.48 -2.67 -10.74
C CYS A 244 -7.09 -3.30 -10.55
N LEU A 245 -6.28 -2.79 -9.61
CA LEU A 245 -4.96 -3.36 -9.30
C LEU A 245 -5.08 -4.81 -8.78
N VAL A 246 -5.96 -5.02 -7.82
CA VAL A 246 -6.21 -6.36 -7.23
C VAL A 246 -6.71 -7.32 -8.31
N ALA A 247 -7.63 -6.88 -9.18
CA ALA A 247 -8.14 -7.69 -10.28
C ALA A 247 -7.03 -8.13 -11.25
N VAL A 248 -6.12 -7.23 -11.63
CA VAL A 248 -4.98 -7.58 -12.51
C VAL A 248 -4.04 -8.55 -11.82
N MET A 249 -3.65 -8.31 -10.55
CA MET A 249 -2.72 -9.18 -9.83
C MET A 249 -3.30 -10.56 -9.57
N PHE A 250 -4.59 -10.62 -9.19
CA PHE A 250 -5.30 -11.89 -9.03
C PHE A 250 -5.39 -12.65 -10.36
N SER A 251 -5.73 -11.97 -11.45
CA SER A 251 -5.83 -12.59 -12.78
C SER A 251 -4.47 -13.06 -13.28
N PHE A 252 -3.39 -12.32 -13.03
CA PHE A 252 -2.03 -12.75 -13.36
C PHE A 252 -1.71 -14.09 -12.69
N THR A 253 -1.99 -14.20 -11.39
CA THR A 253 -1.79 -15.45 -10.63
C THR A 253 -2.69 -16.58 -11.13
N ALA A 254 -3.97 -16.29 -11.36
CA ALA A 254 -4.95 -17.27 -11.87
C ALA A 254 -4.62 -17.77 -13.29
N PHE A 255 -4.12 -16.91 -14.16
CA PHE A 255 -3.66 -17.31 -15.50
C PHE A 255 -2.35 -18.10 -15.44
N GLY A 256 -1.44 -17.74 -14.52
CA GLY A 256 -0.22 -18.49 -14.25
C GLY A 256 -0.49 -19.91 -13.73
N SER A 257 -1.49 -20.07 -12.85
CA SER A 257 -1.82 -21.38 -12.26
C SER A 257 -2.33 -22.40 -13.30
N ARG A 258 -2.99 -21.94 -14.36
CA ARG A 258 -3.46 -22.80 -15.46
C ARG A 258 -2.33 -23.42 -16.28
N ARG A 259 -1.07 -22.95 -16.08
CA ARG A 259 0.10 -23.42 -16.82
C ARG A 259 0.96 -24.43 -16.05
N GLY A 260 0.46 -24.87 -14.92
CA GLY A 260 1.09 -25.87 -14.06
C GLY A 260 1.85 -25.27 -12.87
N PRO A 261 2.14 -26.10 -11.87
CA PRO A 261 2.68 -25.66 -10.58
C PRO A 261 4.10 -25.06 -10.69
N THR A 262 4.93 -25.57 -11.57
CA THR A 262 6.31 -25.08 -11.76
C THR A 262 6.32 -23.63 -12.29
N LEU A 263 5.51 -23.32 -13.29
CA LEU A 263 5.40 -21.95 -13.85
C LEU A 263 4.72 -21.01 -12.86
N LEU A 264 3.70 -21.46 -12.13
CA LEU A 264 3.08 -20.67 -11.06
C LEU A 264 4.12 -20.27 -10.03
N SER A 265 4.93 -21.21 -9.55
CA SER A 265 5.99 -20.95 -8.56
C SER A 265 7.09 -20.04 -9.11
N ALA A 266 7.49 -20.23 -10.37
CA ALA A 266 8.45 -19.35 -11.04
C ALA A 266 7.94 -17.90 -11.16
N ASN A 267 6.68 -17.73 -11.57
CA ASN A 267 6.04 -16.42 -11.62
C ASN A 267 5.95 -15.77 -10.23
N ALA A 268 5.64 -16.55 -9.18
CA ALA A 268 5.59 -16.05 -7.82
C ALA A 268 6.97 -15.54 -7.35
N VAL A 269 8.06 -16.27 -7.64
CA VAL A 269 9.43 -15.82 -7.32
C VAL A 269 9.77 -14.51 -8.03
N LEU A 270 9.45 -14.39 -9.32
CA LEU A 270 9.72 -13.16 -10.08
C LEU A 270 8.86 -11.98 -9.58
N LEU A 271 7.61 -12.22 -9.16
CA LEU A 271 6.77 -11.20 -8.51
C LEU A 271 7.31 -10.75 -7.16
N GLN A 272 8.05 -11.60 -6.41
CA GLN A 272 8.73 -11.14 -5.19
C GLN A 272 9.83 -10.13 -5.50
N LEU A 273 10.57 -10.30 -6.59
CA LEU A 273 11.54 -9.29 -7.05
C LEU A 273 10.83 -7.96 -7.37
N PHE A 274 9.67 -8.02 -8.04
CA PHE A 274 8.85 -6.83 -8.28
C PHE A 274 8.37 -6.17 -7.00
N THR A 275 7.99 -6.94 -5.99
CA THR A 275 7.55 -6.44 -4.68
C THR A 275 8.65 -5.65 -3.97
N LEU A 276 9.93 -6.10 -4.05
CA LEU A 276 11.07 -5.36 -3.52
C LEU A 276 11.21 -3.98 -4.19
N VAL A 277 11.10 -3.94 -5.53
CA VAL A 277 11.10 -2.67 -6.28
C VAL A 277 9.95 -1.78 -5.84
N SER A 278 8.75 -2.35 -5.67
CA SER A 278 7.55 -1.60 -5.25
C SER A 278 7.75 -0.91 -3.90
N TYR A 279 8.34 -1.58 -2.90
CA TYR A 279 8.58 -0.96 -1.58
C TYR A 279 9.48 0.27 -1.65
N VAL A 280 10.48 0.25 -2.53
CA VAL A 280 11.36 1.40 -2.74
C VAL A 280 10.65 2.50 -3.52
N MET A 281 9.98 2.17 -4.62
CA MET A 281 9.26 3.13 -5.45
C MET A 281 8.09 3.79 -4.69
N ASP A 282 7.38 3.05 -3.84
CA ASP A 282 6.33 3.58 -2.97
C ASP A 282 6.88 4.64 -1.99
N GLY A 283 8.10 4.48 -1.48
CA GLY A 283 8.73 5.51 -0.67
C GLY A 283 8.91 6.83 -1.41
N PHE A 284 9.28 6.78 -2.69
CA PHE A 284 9.36 7.97 -3.55
C PHE A 284 7.97 8.48 -3.96
N ALA A 285 7.00 7.61 -4.16
CA ALA A 285 5.60 8.00 -4.36
C ALA A 285 5.06 8.78 -3.16
N TYR A 286 5.35 8.34 -1.94
CA TYR A 286 4.97 9.06 -0.71
C TYR A 286 5.64 10.44 -0.61
N ALA A 287 6.89 10.58 -1.08
CA ALA A 287 7.50 11.89 -1.20
C ALA A 287 6.80 12.77 -2.23
N GLY A 288 6.40 12.20 -3.38
CA GLY A 288 5.58 12.87 -4.38
C GLY A 288 4.22 13.33 -3.83
N GLU A 289 3.55 12.48 -3.07
CA GLU A 289 2.28 12.77 -2.38
C GLU A 289 2.43 13.93 -1.39
N ALA A 290 3.34 13.80 -0.44
CA ALA A 290 3.46 14.76 0.66
C ALA A 290 4.05 16.11 0.23
N VAL A 291 5.16 16.08 -0.53
CA VAL A 291 5.81 17.32 -1.00
C VAL A 291 5.00 17.93 -2.14
N GLY A 292 4.49 17.11 -3.07
CA GLY A 292 3.67 17.57 -4.18
C GLY A 292 2.39 18.24 -3.72
N GLY A 293 1.64 17.60 -2.81
CA GLY A 293 0.43 18.14 -2.22
C GLY A 293 0.69 19.44 -1.45
N HIS A 294 1.77 19.50 -0.66
CA HIS A 294 2.19 20.72 0.01
C HIS A 294 2.47 21.87 -0.97
N LEU A 295 3.16 21.61 -2.07
CA LEU A 295 3.46 22.62 -3.09
C LEU A 295 2.21 23.10 -3.84
N VAL A 296 1.22 22.23 -4.04
CA VAL A 296 -0.10 22.59 -4.57
C VAL A 296 -0.80 23.53 -3.60
N GLY A 297 -0.89 23.17 -2.31
CA GLY A 297 -1.49 24.00 -1.28
C GLY A 297 -0.80 25.37 -1.13
N ALA A 298 0.53 25.41 -1.31
CA ALA A 298 1.33 26.63 -1.27
C ALA A 298 1.33 27.41 -2.60
N GLY A 299 0.63 26.98 -3.65
CA GLY A 299 0.55 27.66 -4.95
C GLY A 299 1.88 27.68 -5.73
N SER A 300 2.86 26.82 -5.42
CA SER A 300 4.23 26.91 -5.94
C SER A 300 4.46 26.04 -7.18
N ALA A 301 3.89 26.40 -8.33
CA ALA A 301 3.99 25.63 -9.59
C ALA A 301 5.43 25.39 -10.07
N ALA A 302 6.32 26.38 -9.93
CA ALA A 302 7.71 26.26 -10.36
C ALA A 302 8.47 25.22 -9.53
N ARG A 303 8.25 25.18 -8.20
CA ARG A 303 8.84 24.17 -7.32
C ARG A 303 8.24 22.79 -7.57
N PHE A 304 6.94 22.70 -7.84
CA PHE A 304 6.28 21.43 -8.20
C PHE A 304 6.90 20.83 -9.46
N ARG A 305 7.15 21.60 -10.51
CA ARG A 305 7.84 21.11 -11.73
C ARG A 305 9.26 20.63 -11.43
N ARG A 306 10.00 21.30 -10.55
CA ARG A 306 11.33 20.82 -10.11
C ARG A 306 11.21 19.51 -9.31
N LEU A 307 10.23 19.41 -8.41
CA LEU A 307 9.95 18.18 -7.67
C LEU A 307 9.71 17.00 -8.62
N VAL A 308 8.85 17.18 -9.64
CA VAL A 308 8.57 16.12 -10.64
C VAL A 308 9.87 15.66 -11.31
N ARG A 309 10.69 16.59 -11.80
CA ARG A 309 11.97 16.25 -12.44
C ARG A 309 12.91 15.49 -11.51
N SER A 310 13.02 15.94 -10.25
CA SER A 310 13.86 15.29 -9.25
C SER A 310 13.36 13.89 -8.86
N LEU A 311 12.04 13.70 -8.74
CA LEU A 311 11.43 12.38 -8.49
C LEU A 311 11.72 11.41 -9.63
N PHE A 312 11.52 11.84 -10.88
CA PHE A 312 11.81 11.01 -12.04
C PHE A 312 13.31 10.70 -12.19
N ALA A 313 14.20 11.65 -11.86
CA ALA A 313 15.64 11.39 -11.84
C ALA A 313 16.00 10.30 -10.81
N TRP A 314 15.49 10.38 -9.58
CA TRP A 314 15.68 9.35 -8.56
C TRP A 314 15.07 8.00 -8.98
N GLY A 315 13.84 8.01 -9.49
CA GLY A 315 13.17 6.81 -9.96
C GLY A 315 13.92 6.13 -11.11
N ALA A 316 14.40 6.90 -12.09
CA ALA A 316 15.21 6.36 -13.19
C ALA A 316 16.53 5.77 -12.69
N SER A 317 17.26 6.47 -11.82
CA SER A 317 18.51 5.97 -11.26
C SER A 317 18.31 4.66 -10.48
N LEU A 318 17.29 4.59 -9.64
CA LEU A 318 16.99 3.39 -8.84
C LEU A 318 16.46 2.25 -9.71
N SER A 319 15.61 2.54 -10.69
CA SER A 319 15.10 1.49 -11.57
C SER A 319 16.21 0.87 -12.42
N LEU A 320 17.15 1.68 -12.91
CA LEU A 320 18.33 1.18 -13.62
C LEU A 320 19.25 0.37 -12.69
N LEU A 321 19.43 0.80 -11.45
CA LEU A 321 20.17 0.03 -10.45
C LEU A 321 19.52 -1.33 -10.20
N PHE A 322 18.21 -1.39 -9.97
CA PHE A 322 17.50 -2.66 -9.79
C PHE A 322 17.58 -3.54 -11.03
N SER A 323 17.41 -2.98 -12.23
CA SER A 323 17.58 -3.73 -13.47
C SER A 323 18.99 -4.32 -13.59
N ALA A 324 20.04 -3.55 -13.28
CA ALA A 324 21.40 -4.05 -13.28
C ALA A 324 21.61 -5.18 -12.24
N VAL A 325 21.09 -5.01 -11.02
CA VAL A 325 21.15 -6.04 -9.97
C VAL A 325 20.42 -7.31 -10.42
N PHE A 326 19.26 -7.21 -11.03
CA PHE A 326 18.53 -8.37 -11.52
C PHE A 326 19.18 -9.02 -12.74
N ALA A 327 19.77 -8.24 -13.63
CA ALA A 327 20.49 -8.76 -14.80
C ALA A 327 21.77 -9.52 -14.40
N LEU A 328 22.52 -8.99 -13.44
CA LEU A 328 23.82 -9.56 -13.03
C LEU A 328 23.70 -10.63 -11.94
N GLY A 329 22.72 -10.48 -11.04
CA GLY A 329 22.56 -11.32 -9.86
C GLY A 329 21.25 -12.11 -9.81
N GLY A 330 20.42 -12.08 -10.86
CA GLY A 330 19.08 -12.63 -10.86
C GLY A 330 19.03 -14.13 -10.54
N GLY A 331 19.94 -14.93 -11.06
CA GLY A 331 20.05 -16.36 -10.73
C GLY A 331 20.32 -16.60 -9.24
N ALA A 332 21.22 -15.83 -8.62
CA ALA A 332 21.50 -15.90 -7.19
C ALA A 332 20.30 -15.44 -6.35
N LEU A 333 19.59 -14.37 -6.79
CA LEU A 333 18.38 -13.90 -6.12
C LEU A 333 17.26 -14.94 -6.19
N ILE A 334 17.05 -15.59 -7.36
CA ILE A 334 16.08 -16.68 -7.49
C ILE A 334 16.43 -17.83 -6.56
N ALA A 335 17.73 -18.17 -6.44
CA ALA A 335 18.21 -19.22 -5.56
C ALA A 335 17.94 -18.94 -4.06
N LEU A 336 17.83 -17.68 -3.64
CA LEU A 336 17.41 -17.34 -2.27
C LEU A 336 15.94 -17.67 -1.96
N PHE A 337 15.09 -17.73 -2.99
CA PHE A 337 13.65 -17.96 -2.81
C PHE A 337 13.27 -19.45 -2.93
N THR A 338 14.04 -20.26 -3.63
CA THR A 338 13.69 -21.68 -3.85
C THR A 338 14.89 -22.56 -4.15
N ASP A 339 14.87 -23.78 -3.61
CA ASP A 339 15.85 -24.84 -3.90
C ASP A 339 15.40 -25.77 -5.03
N ALA A 340 14.15 -25.68 -5.48
CA ALA A 340 13.59 -26.52 -6.53
C ALA A 340 14.22 -26.19 -7.89
N VAL A 341 15.06 -27.08 -8.42
CA VAL A 341 15.81 -26.88 -9.67
C VAL A 341 14.89 -26.54 -10.85
N ALA A 342 13.75 -27.25 -10.99
CA ALA A 342 12.79 -26.99 -12.05
C ALA A 342 12.18 -25.57 -11.99
N VAL A 343 11.92 -25.07 -10.77
CA VAL A 343 11.39 -23.71 -10.56
C VAL A 343 12.46 -22.67 -10.86
N ARG A 344 13.72 -22.89 -10.45
CA ARG A 344 14.86 -22.01 -10.77
C ARG A 344 15.03 -21.85 -12.27
N GLN A 345 15.14 -22.96 -12.99
CA GLN A 345 15.30 -22.97 -14.46
C GLN A 345 14.12 -22.25 -15.17
N ALA A 346 12.91 -22.53 -14.70
CA ALA A 346 11.73 -21.84 -15.23
C ALA A 346 11.79 -20.34 -14.93
N ALA A 347 12.13 -19.89 -13.71
CA ALA A 347 12.23 -18.47 -13.35
C ALA A 347 13.35 -17.78 -14.15
N GLU A 348 14.50 -18.41 -14.34
CA GLU A 348 15.60 -17.87 -15.17
C GLU A 348 15.18 -17.64 -16.62
N SER A 349 14.35 -18.52 -17.19
CA SER A 349 13.82 -18.35 -18.56
C SER A 349 12.96 -17.10 -18.72
N TYR A 350 12.38 -16.60 -17.63
CA TYR A 350 11.56 -15.37 -17.61
C TYR A 350 12.25 -14.19 -16.89
N LEU A 351 13.51 -14.32 -16.50
CA LEU A 351 14.25 -13.29 -15.75
C LEU A 351 14.30 -11.95 -16.48
N LEU A 352 14.34 -11.95 -17.82
CA LEU A 352 14.31 -10.73 -18.62
C LEU A 352 13.13 -9.83 -18.26
N TYR A 353 11.96 -10.41 -17.98
CA TYR A 353 10.79 -9.63 -17.59
C TYR A 353 11.02 -8.95 -16.24
N ALA A 354 11.62 -9.63 -15.27
CA ALA A 354 11.97 -9.04 -13.98
C ALA A 354 12.99 -7.89 -14.13
N VAL A 355 13.95 -8.02 -15.05
CA VAL A 355 14.92 -6.95 -15.38
C VAL A 355 14.23 -5.72 -15.97
N LEU A 356 13.17 -5.91 -16.78
CA LEU A 356 12.42 -4.82 -17.43
C LEU A 356 11.38 -4.18 -16.50
N LEU A 357 10.92 -4.88 -15.46
CA LEU A 357 9.89 -4.38 -14.54
C LEU A 357 10.24 -3.03 -13.90
N PRO A 358 11.44 -2.79 -13.30
CA PRO A 358 11.73 -1.54 -12.62
C PRO A 358 11.60 -0.31 -13.52
N PRO A 359 12.23 -0.21 -14.71
CA PRO A 359 12.13 0.99 -15.53
C PRO A 359 10.74 1.19 -16.12
N VAL A 360 10.01 0.11 -16.41
CA VAL A 360 8.64 0.18 -16.95
C VAL A 360 7.65 0.63 -15.87
N ALA A 361 7.77 0.12 -14.65
CA ALA A 361 6.83 0.38 -13.57
C ALA A 361 7.03 1.73 -12.88
N MET A 362 8.27 2.28 -12.86
CA MET A 362 8.62 3.44 -12.05
C MET A 362 7.70 4.64 -12.25
N SER A 363 7.36 4.93 -13.52
CA SER A 363 6.51 6.09 -13.86
C SER A 363 5.12 5.99 -13.23
N GLY A 364 4.52 4.80 -13.23
CA GLY A 364 3.23 4.55 -12.60
C GLY A 364 3.25 4.75 -11.09
N PHE A 365 4.32 4.33 -10.40
CA PHE A 365 4.47 4.55 -8.95
C PHE A 365 4.62 6.03 -8.61
N LEU A 366 5.53 6.73 -9.29
CA LEU A 366 5.81 8.14 -9.02
C LEU A 366 4.61 9.04 -9.32
N LEU A 367 3.94 8.76 -10.45
CA LEU A 367 2.73 9.51 -10.84
C LEU A 367 1.57 9.26 -9.88
N ASP A 368 1.37 8.04 -9.38
CA ASP A 368 0.36 7.78 -8.35
C ASP A 368 0.54 8.70 -7.14
N GLY A 369 1.77 8.84 -6.62
CA GLY A 369 2.05 9.75 -5.52
C GLY A 369 1.71 11.21 -5.85
N LEU A 370 2.11 11.68 -7.04
CA LEU A 370 1.80 13.03 -7.49
C LEU A 370 0.29 13.26 -7.68
N PHE A 371 -0.43 12.27 -8.21
CA PHE A 371 -1.88 12.34 -8.41
C PHE A 371 -2.65 12.35 -7.08
N VAL A 372 -2.19 11.61 -6.10
CA VAL A 372 -2.74 11.67 -4.73
C VAL A 372 -2.45 13.04 -4.11
N GLY A 373 -1.22 13.54 -4.20
CA GLY A 373 -0.83 14.85 -3.70
C GLY A 373 -1.61 16.01 -4.34
N THR A 374 -1.91 15.92 -5.65
CA THR A 374 -2.75 16.88 -6.36
C THR A 374 -4.24 16.61 -6.20
N THR A 375 -4.66 15.55 -5.50
CA THR A 375 -6.04 15.05 -5.40
C THR A 375 -6.71 14.77 -6.76
N ALA A 376 -5.91 14.54 -7.80
CA ALA A 376 -6.37 14.18 -9.15
C ALA A 376 -6.69 12.67 -9.28
N THR A 377 -7.37 12.12 -8.30
CA THR A 377 -7.59 10.68 -8.13
C THR A 377 -8.46 10.05 -9.23
N SER A 378 -9.34 10.83 -9.87
CA SER A 378 -10.08 10.38 -11.06
C SER A 378 -9.16 10.08 -12.25
N GLY A 379 -8.14 10.91 -12.46
CA GLY A 379 -7.12 10.69 -13.48
C GLY A 379 -6.26 9.45 -13.19
N MET A 380 -5.96 9.21 -11.91
CA MET A 380 -5.27 8.00 -11.46
C MET A 380 -6.09 6.75 -11.73
N LEU A 381 -7.41 6.76 -11.44
CA LEU A 381 -8.32 5.67 -11.78
C LEU A 381 -8.35 5.42 -13.28
N LEU A 382 -8.49 6.46 -14.10
CA LEU A 382 -8.51 6.33 -15.56
C LEU A 382 -7.24 5.64 -16.07
N GLY A 383 -6.06 6.05 -15.57
CA GLY A 383 -4.79 5.44 -15.96
C GLY A 383 -4.74 3.94 -15.67
N VAL A 384 -5.16 3.55 -14.47
CA VAL A 384 -5.16 2.13 -14.06
C VAL A 384 -6.24 1.33 -14.77
N ALA A 385 -7.44 1.90 -14.99
CA ALA A 385 -8.54 1.21 -15.68
C ALA A 385 -8.19 0.94 -17.15
N VAL A 386 -7.65 1.93 -17.88
CA VAL A 386 -7.18 1.75 -19.25
C VAL A 386 -6.08 0.69 -19.31
N ALA A 387 -5.14 0.74 -18.39
CA ALA A 387 -4.08 -0.25 -18.30
C ALA A 387 -4.61 -1.67 -18.01
N ALA A 388 -5.60 -1.81 -17.12
CA ALA A 388 -6.23 -3.09 -16.82
C ALA A 388 -6.96 -3.67 -18.04
N VAL A 389 -7.71 -2.85 -18.78
CA VAL A 389 -8.32 -3.27 -20.05
C VAL A 389 -7.25 -3.73 -21.03
N GLY A 390 -6.13 -2.98 -21.15
CA GLY A 390 -4.98 -3.35 -21.97
C GLY A 390 -4.37 -4.69 -21.57
N PHE A 391 -4.25 -4.95 -20.26
CA PHE A 391 -3.77 -6.24 -19.74
C PHE A 391 -4.64 -7.41 -20.19
N PHE A 392 -5.96 -7.33 -19.99
CA PHE A 392 -6.87 -8.41 -20.36
C PHE A 392 -6.93 -8.62 -21.88
N ALA A 393 -6.95 -7.54 -22.67
CA ALA A 393 -6.96 -7.61 -24.11
C ALA A 393 -5.67 -8.26 -24.66
N LEU A 394 -4.50 -7.78 -24.22
CA LEU A 394 -3.21 -8.34 -24.65
C LEU A 394 -3.01 -9.77 -24.16
N HIS A 395 -3.41 -10.09 -22.92
CA HIS A 395 -3.36 -11.47 -22.46
C HIS A 395 -4.22 -12.39 -23.31
N GLY A 396 -5.46 -11.99 -23.60
CA GLY A 396 -6.36 -12.77 -24.47
C GLY A 396 -5.80 -13.01 -25.88
N LEU A 397 -5.10 -12.02 -26.42
CA LEU A 397 -4.50 -12.10 -27.76
C LEU A 397 -3.21 -12.92 -27.78
N LEU A 398 -2.33 -12.75 -26.78
CA LEU A 398 -0.98 -13.31 -26.80
C LEU A 398 -0.86 -14.66 -26.07
N ALA A 399 -1.74 -14.96 -25.12
CA ALA A 399 -1.67 -16.18 -24.34
C ALA A 399 -1.83 -17.48 -25.15
N PRO A 400 -2.65 -17.54 -26.22
CA PRO A 400 -2.78 -18.74 -27.02
C PRO A 400 -1.48 -19.11 -27.77
N THR A 401 -0.72 -18.12 -28.22
CA THR A 401 0.49 -18.31 -29.04
C THR A 401 1.78 -18.30 -28.23
N LEU A 402 1.89 -17.38 -27.28
CA LEU A 402 3.13 -17.12 -26.52
C LEU A 402 3.12 -17.71 -25.08
N GLY A 403 2.02 -18.33 -24.68
CA GLY A 403 1.98 -18.97 -23.37
C GLY A 403 2.25 -18.01 -22.21
N ASN A 404 3.18 -18.39 -21.32
CA ASN A 404 3.55 -17.57 -20.16
C ASN A 404 4.32 -16.29 -20.56
N HIS A 405 5.00 -16.25 -21.70
CA HIS A 405 5.58 -15.02 -22.23
C HIS A 405 4.48 -13.99 -22.53
N GLY A 406 3.34 -14.43 -23.10
CA GLY A 406 2.19 -13.57 -23.34
C GLY A 406 1.61 -12.96 -22.07
N LEU A 407 1.62 -13.70 -20.95
CA LEU A 407 1.20 -13.21 -19.64
C LEU A 407 2.14 -12.10 -19.14
N TRP A 408 3.45 -12.30 -19.23
CA TRP A 408 4.46 -11.32 -18.80
C TRP A 408 4.46 -10.06 -19.68
N ILE A 409 4.32 -10.22 -21.00
CA ILE A 409 4.21 -9.08 -21.94
C ILE A 409 2.96 -8.25 -21.61
N ALA A 410 1.82 -8.90 -21.36
CA ALA A 410 0.60 -8.21 -20.97
C ALA A 410 0.78 -7.45 -19.63
N PHE A 411 1.51 -8.03 -18.68
CA PHE A 411 1.78 -7.38 -17.39
C PHE A 411 2.75 -6.18 -17.52
N LEU A 412 3.81 -6.29 -18.33
CA LEU A 412 4.67 -5.15 -18.64
C LEU A 412 3.91 -4.04 -19.36
N ALA A 413 3.07 -4.41 -20.34
CA ALA A 413 2.22 -3.44 -21.04
C ALA A 413 1.24 -2.74 -20.09
N TYR A 414 0.66 -3.46 -19.12
CA TYR A 414 -0.16 -2.89 -18.07
C TYR A 414 0.59 -1.81 -17.27
N LEU A 415 1.81 -2.11 -16.83
CA LEU A 415 2.64 -1.16 -16.07
C LEU A 415 3.05 0.05 -16.92
N ALA A 416 3.40 -0.18 -18.20
CA ALA A 416 3.73 0.88 -19.15
C ALA A 416 2.53 1.79 -19.44
N LEU A 417 1.37 1.22 -19.76
CA LEU A 417 0.14 1.98 -20.06
C LEU A 417 -0.30 2.82 -18.89
N ARG A 418 -0.21 2.30 -17.66
CA ARG A 418 -0.51 3.05 -16.43
C ARG A 418 0.35 4.32 -16.37
N GLY A 419 1.66 4.19 -16.56
CA GLY A 419 2.58 5.33 -16.55
C GLY A 419 2.35 6.30 -17.71
N LEU A 420 2.11 5.79 -18.92
CA LEU A 420 1.88 6.61 -20.12
C LEU A 420 0.59 7.44 -20.02
N VAL A 421 -0.53 6.79 -19.63
CA VAL A 421 -1.83 7.47 -19.53
C VAL A 421 -1.80 8.52 -18.42
N GLN A 422 -1.21 8.23 -17.27
CA GLN A 422 -1.05 9.22 -16.21
C GLN A 422 -0.07 10.33 -16.62
N GLY A 423 1.05 9.99 -17.27
CA GLY A 423 2.02 10.96 -17.78
C GLY A 423 1.41 11.96 -18.76
N ALA A 424 0.56 11.48 -19.67
CA ALA A 424 -0.16 12.32 -20.63
C ALA A 424 -1.14 13.30 -19.94
N GLN A 425 -1.69 12.93 -18.78
CA GLN A 425 -2.60 13.79 -18.01
C GLN A 425 -1.86 14.84 -17.14
N LEU A 426 -0.59 14.58 -16.79
CA LEU A 426 0.17 15.41 -15.84
C LEU A 426 0.19 16.92 -16.20
N PRO A 427 0.43 17.34 -17.45
CA PRO A 427 0.42 18.77 -17.81
C PRO A 427 -0.92 19.45 -17.56
N THR A 428 -2.02 18.75 -17.82
CA THR A 428 -3.38 19.25 -17.58
C THR A 428 -3.68 19.36 -16.09
N ILE A 429 -3.26 18.36 -15.29
CA ILE A 429 -3.41 18.37 -13.84
C ILE A 429 -2.61 19.53 -13.23
N VAL A 430 -1.35 19.71 -13.65
CA VAL A 430 -0.54 20.84 -13.19
C VAL A 430 -1.20 22.17 -13.51
N ARG A 431 -1.71 22.36 -14.75
CA ARG A 431 -2.43 23.59 -15.09
C ARG A 431 -3.65 23.84 -14.20
N ARG A 432 -4.46 22.79 -13.95
CA ARG A 432 -5.66 22.90 -13.10
C ARG A 432 -5.33 23.16 -11.63
N SER A 433 -4.33 22.48 -11.07
CA SER A 433 -3.94 22.59 -9.66
C SER A 433 -3.33 23.97 -9.30
N PHE A 434 -2.78 24.69 -10.28
CA PHE A 434 -2.15 26.00 -10.09
C PHE A 434 -2.86 27.13 -10.84
N ALA A 435 -4.06 26.87 -11.39
CA ALA A 435 -4.90 27.93 -11.94
C ALA A 435 -5.34 28.88 -10.82
N PRO A 436 -5.38 30.22 -11.06
CA PRO A 436 -5.93 31.15 -10.10
C PRO A 436 -7.36 30.72 -9.73
N SER A 437 -7.66 30.65 -8.44
CA SER A 437 -9.03 30.40 -7.99
C SER A 437 -9.90 31.59 -8.41
N ALA A 438 -11.03 31.32 -9.07
CA ALA A 438 -11.97 32.35 -9.47
C ALA A 438 -12.48 33.26 -8.31
N ALA A 439 -12.25 32.84 -7.06
CA ALA A 439 -12.52 33.60 -5.86
C ALA A 439 -11.45 34.69 -5.54
N GLN A 440 -10.28 34.66 -6.19
CA GLN A 440 -9.22 35.68 -6.01
C GLN A 440 -9.25 36.80 -7.03
N THR A 441 -10.11 36.73 -8.04
CA THR A 441 -10.29 37.77 -9.07
C THR A 441 -11.47 38.69 -8.80
N ALA A 442 -12.16 38.55 -7.66
CA ALA A 442 -13.31 39.37 -7.26
C ALA A 442 -13.01 40.34 -6.10
N HIS A 443 -11.76 40.84 -6.00
CA HIS A 443 -11.39 41.94 -5.10
C HIS A 443 -10.69 43.06 -5.85
#